data_f2ee63dc1b7fe1756e237b1f2fb2fb17
#
_entry.id   f2ee63dc1b7fe1756e237b1f2fb2fb17
#
_cell.length_a   1.000
_cell.length_b   1.000
_cell.length_c   1.000
_cell.angle_alpha   90.00
_cell.angle_beta   90.00
_cell.angle_gamma   90.00
#
_symmetry.space_group_name_H-M   'P 1'
#
loop_
_entity.id
_entity.type
_entity.pdbx_description
1 polymer ?
#
loop_
_entity_poly.entity_id
_entity_poly.type
_entity_poly.pdbx_seq_one_letter_code
_entity_poly.pdbx_strand_id
1 'polypeptide(L)'
;NICETALGGADVAKRLAKLLWNSEPDQALAEAAGGLNQRGIEAQVRRMLADDRAKSFVARFFVPWLGLDELTKKTPDLKHFPDYDVSLREAFQRETELFLLSQLRDDRDPIELWRADYSFLNEQLARHYGIEGVKGAEFRRVSLQGVPERAGLLGQGSVLMVTSNPGDAAYGGYTSPASRGKWVLYRYLGVPTPYPFPGAGPMVPADQPITPQTRTLPATPCVGCHRNFFPLGYALENFDPLGRWRAADRFGAVDSSGAFVDGTMMNGVQDLRLVLLARPDAFRTTITEALLVYTASGATKVNSGTAATLFEARRILRDVPDVRWSTLIAEIVRR
;
A
#
# COMPACT_ATOMS: atom_id res chain seq x y z
N ASN A 1 20.23 -24.33 19.86
CA ASN A 1 20.76 -24.82 18.59
C ASN A 1 19.68 -25.61 17.86
N ILE A 2 18.79 -24.89 17.19
CA ILE A 2 17.98 -25.48 16.13
C ILE A 2 18.86 -25.39 14.89
N CYS A 3 19.44 -26.51 14.46
CA CYS A 3 20.03 -26.63 13.14
C CYS A 3 18.92 -26.34 12.13
N GLU A 4 18.90 -25.12 11.57
CA GLU A 4 18.17 -24.83 10.33
C GLU A 4 18.84 -25.69 9.24
N THR A 5 18.28 -26.86 8.96
CA THR A 5 18.64 -27.62 7.77
C THR A 5 18.27 -26.76 6.57
N ALA A 6 19.26 -26.30 5.80
CA ALA A 6 19.02 -25.56 4.57
C ALA A 6 18.04 -26.39 3.71
N LEU A 7 16.97 -25.71 3.24
CA LEU A 7 15.96 -26.35 2.40
C LEU A 7 16.59 -26.93 1.13
N GLY A 8 16.18 -28.13 0.74
CA GLY A 8 16.56 -28.72 -0.53
C GLY A 8 16.04 -27.85 -1.70
N GLY A 9 16.77 -27.83 -2.83
CA GLY A 9 16.37 -27.03 -3.98
C GLY A 9 14.96 -27.34 -4.50
N ALA A 10 14.49 -28.58 -4.37
CA ALA A 10 13.12 -28.98 -4.71
C ALA A 10 12.06 -28.28 -3.81
N ASP A 11 12.36 -28.11 -2.51
CA ASP A 11 11.46 -27.42 -1.60
C ASP A 11 11.44 -25.92 -1.86
N VAL A 12 12.60 -25.32 -2.18
CA VAL A 12 12.70 -23.92 -2.62
C VAL A 12 11.88 -23.71 -3.90
N ALA A 13 11.97 -24.60 -4.89
CA ALA A 13 11.21 -24.52 -6.13
C ALA A 13 9.70 -24.58 -5.86
N LYS A 14 9.23 -25.49 -5.01
CA LYS A 14 7.81 -25.56 -4.60
C LYS A 14 7.34 -24.30 -3.89
N ARG A 15 8.15 -23.78 -2.95
CA ARG A 15 7.83 -22.52 -2.24
C ARG A 15 7.71 -21.35 -3.21
N LEU A 16 8.64 -21.21 -4.17
CA LEU A 16 8.58 -20.17 -5.19
C LEU A 16 7.30 -20.26 -6.04
N ALA A 17 7.02 -21.45 -6.58
CA ALA A 17 5.83 -21.66 -7.40
C ALA A 17 4.54 -21.37 -6.62
N LYS A 18 4.46 -21.82 -5.38
CA LYS A 18 3.33 -21.55 -4.49
C LYS A 18 3.21 -20.06 -4.15
N LEU A 19 4.31 -19.40 -3.83
CA LEU A 19 4.32 -17.98 -3.47
C LEU A 19 3.89 -17.11 -4.65
N LEU A 20 4.56 -17.24 -5.80
CA LEU A 20 4.45 -16.30 -6.89
C LEU A 20 3.29 -16.64 -7.86
N TRP A 21 3.03 -17.91 -8.10
CA TRP A 21 2.06 -18.35 -9.09
C TRP A 21 0.88 -19.14 -8.54
N ASN A 22 0.95 -19.56 -7.27
CA ASN A 22 -0.02 -20.46 -6.63
C ASN A 22 -0.20 -21.78 -7.41
N SER A 23 0.88 -22.33 -7.91
CA SER A 23 0.92 -23.55 -8.71
C SER A 23 2.04 -24.49 -8.28
N GLU A 24 2.12 -25.64 -8.93
CA GLU A 24 3.32 -26.47 -8.91
C GLU A 24 4.43 -25.80 -9.74
N PRO A 25 5.72 -26.17 -9.49
CA PRO A 25 6.84 -25.72 -10.32
C PRO A 25 6.64 -26.07 -11.79
N ASP A 26 6.94 -25.12 -12.68
CA ASP A 26 7.01 -25.41 -14.10
C ASP A 26 8.30 -26.19 -14.43
N GLN A 27 8.40 -26.72 -15.66
CA GLN A 27 9.52 -27.54 -16.08
C GLN A 27 10.86 -26.85 -15.84
N ALA A 28 10.99 -25.58 -16.21
CA ALA A 28 12.24 -24.82 -16.05
C ALA A 28 12.66 -24.67 -14.57
N LEU A 29 11.69 -24.47 -13.68
CA LEU A 29 11.96 -24.37 -12.24
C LEU A 29 12.29 -25.75 -11.63
N ALA A 30 11.61 -26.82 -12.08
CA ALA A 30 11.87 -28.18 -11.64
C ALA A 30 13.27 -28.67 -12.09
N GLU A 31 13.67 -28.41 -13.32
CA GLU A 31 15.01 -28.73 -13.84
C GLU A 31 16.11 -27.97 -13.11
N ALA A 32 15.88 -26.69 -12.76
CA ALA A 32 16.83 -25.89 -12.02
C ALA A 32 17.00 -26.33 -10.55
N ALA A 33 16.02 -27.05 -9.98
CA ALA A 33 15.95 -27.34 -8.55
C ALA A 33 17.19 -28.02 -7.99
N GLY A 34 17.83 -28.94 -8.76
CA GLY A 34 19.03 -29.68 -8.30
C GLY A 34 20.29 -28.83 -8.10
N GLY A 35 20.33 -27.61 -8.66
CA GLY A 35 21.50 -26.73 -8.61
C GLY A 35 21.20 -25.31 -8.12
N LEU A 36 20.08 -25.08 -7.45
CA LEU A 36 19.65 -23.75 -6.98
C LEU A 36 20.58 -23.21 -5.88
N ASN A 37 21.53 -22.39 -6.27
CA ASN A 37 22.25 -21.50 -5.36
C ASN A 37 21.52 -20.13 -5.30
N GLN A 38 22.01 -19.20 -4.48
CA GLN A 38 21.41 -17.88 -4.29
C GLN A 38 21.14 -17.15 -5.62
N ARG A 39 22.14 -17.10 -6.51
CA ARG A 39 21.98 -16.44 -7.83
C ARG A 39 20.97 -17.15 -8.74
N GLY A 40 20.93 -18.49 -8.68
CA GLY A 40 19.96 -19.30 -9.39
C GLY A 40 18.53 -19.03 -8.92
N ILE A 41 18.32 -18.92 -7.61
CA ILE A 41 17.01 -18.56 -7.02
C ILE A 41 16.59 -17.17 -7.49
N GLU A 42 17.45 -16.17 -7.38
CA GLU A 42 17.16 -14.81 -7.85
C GLU A 42 16.82 -14.75 -9.34
N ALA A 43 17.53 -15.52 -10.18
CA ALA A 43 17.23 -15.59 -11.60
C ALA A 43 15.85 -16.20 -11.87
N GLN A 44 15.46 -17.26 -11.15
CA GLN A 44 14.13 -17.85 -11.24
C GLN A 44 13.05 -16.88 -10.73
N VAL A 45 13.29 -16.17 -9.62
CA VAL A 45 12.35 -15.15 -9.12
C VAL A 45 12.13 -14.08 -10.17
N ARG A 46 13.18 -13.51 -10.77
CA ARG A 46 13.04 -12.51 -11.85
C ARG A 46 12.22 -13.03 -13.03
N ARG A 47 12.51 -14.24 -13.49
CA ARG A 47 11.75 -14.89 -14.55
C ARG A 47 10.28 -15.02 -14.18
N MET A 48 10.01 -15.48 -12.96
CA MET A 48 8.65 -15.73 -12.49
C MET A 48 7.86 -14.43 -12.26
N LEU A 49 8.51 -13.36 -11.81
CA LEU A 49 7.89 -12.05 -11.66
C LEU A 49 7.58 -11.37 -13.01
N ALA A 50 8.36 -11.68 -14.06
CA ALA A 50 8.11 -11.21 -15.41
C ALA A 50 6.97 -11.96 -16.13
N ASP A 51 6.62 -13.17 -15.68
CA ASP A 51 5.54 -14.00 -16.23
C ASP A 51 4.16 -13.48 -15.85
N ASP A 52 3.18 -13.67 -16.72
CA ASP A 52 1.79 -13.23 -16.47
C ASP A 52 1.14 -13.92 -15.25
N ARG A 53 1.62 -15.10 -14.86
CA ARG A 53 1.19 -15.80 -13.64
C ARG A 53 1.49 -15.03 -12.36
N ALA A 54 2.42 -14.05 -12.37
CA ALA A 54 2.68 -13.16 -11.25
C ALA A 54 1.45 -12.32 -10.83
N LYS A 55 0.41 -12.21 -11.67
CA LYS A 55 -0.91 -11.67 -11.29
C LYS A 55 -1.49 -12.38 -10.06
N SER A 56 -1.21 -13.67 -9.91
CA SER A 56 -1.62 -14.45 -8.74
C SER A 56 -0.99 -13.91 -7.45
N PHE A 57 0.28 -13.52 -7.49
CA PHE A 57 0.96 -12.92 -6.34
C PHE A 57 0.36 -11.55 -5.99
N VAL A 58 0.11 -10.71 -6.99
CA VAL A 58 -0.57 -9.42 -6.76
C VAL A 58 -1.94 -9.62 -6.11
N ALA A 59 -2.77 -10.50 -6.65
CA ALA A 59 -4.12 -10.73 -6.16
C ALA A 59 -4.15 -11.33 -4.74
N ARG A 60 -3.23 -12.23 -4.41
CA ARG A 60 -3.25 -13.00 -3.16
C ARG A 60 -2.44 -12.36 -2.03
N PHE A 61 -1.42 -11.59 -2.35
CA PHE A 61 -0.59 -10.92 -1.36
C PHE A 61 -0.90 -9.43 -1.30
N PHE A 62 -0.69 -8.69 -2.39
CA PHE A 62 -0.77 -7.23 -2.35
C PHE A 62 -2.19 -6.70 -2.15
N VAL A 63 -3.18 -7.24 -2.85
CA VAL A 63 -4.57 -6.78 -2.74
C VAL A 63 -5.05 -6.85 -1.28
N PRO A 64 -5.00 -7.99 -0.57
CA PRO A 64 -5.40 -8.04 0.83
C PRO A 64 -4.39 -7.36 1.77
N TRP A 65 -3.09 -7.38 1.47
CA TRP A 65 -2.10 -6.67 2.30
C TRP A 65 -2.33 -5.15 2.28
N LEU A 66 -2.72 -4.56 1.14
CA LEU A 66 -3.10 -3.14 1.04
C LEU A 66 -4.53 -2.87 1.54
N GLY A 67 -5.34 -3.91 1.80
CA GLY A 67 -6.74 -3.80 2.20
C GLY A 67 -7.68 -3.47 1.04
N LEU A 68 -7.26 -3.73 -0.21
CA LEU A 68 -8.03 -3.38 -1.41
C LEU A 68 -9.16 -4.38 -1.72
N ASP A 69 -9.17 -5.53 -1.06
CA ASP A 69 -10.31 -6.47 -1.02
C ASP A 69 -11.58 -5.81 -0.45
N GLU A 70 -11.43 -4.80 0.40
CA GLU A 70 -12.55 -4.02 0.93
C GLU A 70 -13.13 -2.99 -0.07
N LEU A 71 -12.42 -2.73 -1.19
CA LEU A 71 -12.84 -1.72 -2.17
C LEU A 71 -14.20 -2.03 -2.79
N THR A 72 -14.51 -3.30 -3.02
CA THR A 72 -15.80 -3.76 -3.56
C THR A 72 -16.98 -3.51 -2.63
N LYS A 73 -16.72 -3.35 -1.33
CA LYS A 73 -17.73 -3.03 -0.31
C LYS A 73 -18.02 -1.52 -0.22
N LYS A 74 -17.19 -0.69 -0.85
CA LYS A 74 -17.37 0.77 -0.87
C LYS A 74 -18.41 1.13 -1.94
N THR A 75 -19.52 1.66 -1.50
CA THR A 75 -20.60 2.12 -2.39
C THR A 75 -20.78 3.63 -2.17
N PRO A 76 -20.24 4.49 -3.05
CA PRO A 76 -20.42 5.94 -2.96
C PRO A 76 -21.88 6.35 -3.03
N ASP A 77 -22.24 7.39 -2.28
CA ASP A 77 -23.56 8.01 -2.38
C ASP A 77 -23.64 8.82 -3.67
N LEU A 78 -24.47 8.39 -4.61
CA LEU A 78 -24.63 9.01 -5.93
C LEU A 78 -25.18 10.43 -5.87
N LYS A 79 -25.82 10.83 -4.77
CA LYS A 79 -26.25 12.22 -4.57
C LYS A 79 -25.04 13.16 -4.45
N HIS A 80 -23.96 12.70 -3.83
CA HIS A 80 -22.74 13.47 -3.60
C HIS A 80 -21.65 13.17 -4.64
N PHE A 81 -21.71 12.00 -5.25
CA PHE A 81 -20.77 11.53 -6.28
C PHE A 81 -21.52 11.09 -7.55
N PRO A 82 -22.23 12.01 -8.25
CA PRO A 82 -23.08 11.65 -9.39
C PRO A 82 -22.32 11.05 -10.57
N ASP A 83 -21.02 11.36 -10.69
CA ASP A 83 -20.17 10.85 -11.76
C ASP A 83 -19.52 9.49 -11.42
N TYR A 84 -19.84 8.91 -10.26
CA TYR A 84 -19.33 7.60 -9.89
C TYR A 84 -20.14 6.50 -10.58
N ASP A 85 -19.41 5.53 -11.12
CA ASP A 85 -19.94 4.26 -11.55
C ASP A 85 -19.02 3.10 -11.13
N VAL A 86 -19.49 1.88 -11.36
CA VAL A 86 -18.71 0.66 -11.02
C VAL A 86 -17.43 0.58 -11.85
N SER A 87 -17.44 1.07 -13.10
CA SER A 87 -16.28 1.04 -13.98
C SER A 87 -15.14 1.92 -13.46
N LEU A 88 -15.44 3.01 -12.76
CA LEU A 88 -14.42 3.82 -12.09
C LEU A 88 -13.72 3.05 -10.97
N ARG A 89 -14.47 2.29 -10.16
CA ARG A 89 -13.88 1.43 -9.12
C ARG A 89 -13.00 0.33 -9.73
N GLU A 90 -13.46 -0.27 -10.82
CA GLU A 90 -12.68 -1.26 -11.57
C GLU A 90 -11.41 -0.64 -12.15
N ALA A 91 -11.50 0.61 -12.62
CA ALA A 91 -10.34 1.36 -13.09
C ALA A 91 -9.32 1.61 -11.96
N PHE A 92 -9.75 1.95 -10.74
CA PHE A 92 -8.87 2.04 -9.57
C PHE A 92 -8.17 0.73 -9.24
N GLN A 93 -8.89 -0.39 -9.29
CA GLN A 93 -8.30 -1.72 -9.07
C GLN A 93 -7.26 -2.03 -10.14
N ARG A 94 -7.62 -1.79 -11.41
CA ARG A 94 -6.76 -2.08 -12.54
C ARG A 94 -5.49 -1.21 -12.56
N GLU A 95 -5.60 0.06 -12.19
CA GLU A 95 -4.45 0.96 -11.99
C GLU A 95 -3.44 0.33 -11.04
N THR A 96 -3.89 -0.03 -9.84
CA THR A 96 -3.03 -0.56 -8.79
C THR A 96 -2.44 -1.92 -9.17
N GLU A 97 -3.21 -2.82 -9.78
CA GLU A 97 -2.70 -4.11 -10.28
C GLU A 97 -1.57 -3.91 -11.29
N LEU A 98 -1.79 -3.06 -12.30
CA LEU A 98 -0.79 -2.80 -13.34
C LEU A 98 0.45 -2.13 -12.77
N PHE A 99 0.28 -1.19 -11.83
CA PHE A 99 1.37 -0.54 -11.13
C PHE A 99 2.22 -1.55 -10.37
N LEU A 100 1.61 -2.41 -9.55
CA LEU A 100 2.30 -3.45 -8.79
C LEU A 100 3.02 -4.44 -9.71
N LEU A 101 2.34 -4.90 -10.78
CA LEU A 101 2.95 -5.80 -11.76
C LEU A 101 4.16 -5.14 -12.45
N SER A 102 4.10 -3.85 -12.77
CA SER A 102 5.24 -3.15 -13.37
C SER A 102 6.44 -3.08 -12.44
N GLN A 103 6.21 -2.83 -11.13
CA GLN A 103 7.26 -2.82 -10.12
C GLN A 103 7.95 -4.19 -9.98
N LEU A 104 7.16 -5.27 -9.99
CA LEU A 104 7.64 -6.64 -9.92
C LEU A 104 8.44 -7.03 -11.16
N ARG A 105 7.91 -6.75 -12.37
CA ARG A 105 8.54 -7.05 -13.66
C ARG A 105 9.84 -6.30 -13.88
N ASP A 106 9.87 -5.03 -13.46
CA ASP A 106 11.06 -4.18 -13.54
C ASP A 106 12.08 -4.50 -12.41
N ASP A 107 11.78 -5.43 -11.53
CA ASP A 107 12.59 -5.84 -10.37
C ASP A 107 13.08 -4.65 -9.54
N ARG A 108 12.18 -3.72 -9.24
CA ARG A 108 12.49 -2.48 -8.53
C ARG A 108 12.77 -2.71 -7.03
N ASP A 109 13.40 -1.72 -6.39
CA ASP A 109 13.38 -1.61 -4.93
C ASP A 109 11.93 -1.42 -4.47
N PRO A 110 11.43 -2.20 -3.47
CA PRO A 110 10.07 -2.03 -2.94
C PRO A 110 9.70 -0.61 -2.55
N ILE A 111 10.67 0.24 -2.19
CA ILE A 111 10.43 1.66 -1.86
C ILE A 111 9.81 2.46 -3.02
N GLU A 112 9.98 2.01 -4.28
CA GLU A 112 9.38 2.63 -5.44
C GLU A 112 7.85 2.63 -5.41
N LEU A 113 7.22 1.74 -4.63
CA LEU A 113 5.77 1.78 -4.39
C LEU A 113 5.29 3.14 -3.85
N TRP A 114 6.18 3.90 -3.21
CA TRP A 114 5.83 5.16 -2.55
C TRP A 114 6.30 6.41 -3.30
N ARG A 115 7.26 6.26 -4.23
CA ARG A 115 7.85 7.43 -4.92
C ARG A 115 7.77 7.41 -6.43
N ALA A 116 7.32 6.30 -7.04
CA ALA A 116 7.25 6.20 -8.50
C ALA A 116 6.41 7.33 -9.09
N ASP A 117 6.98 8.03 -10.06
CA ASP A 117 6.41 9.19 -10.75
C ASP A 117 5.59 8.81 -11.98
N TYR A 118 4.95 7.64 -11.95
CA TYR A 118 4.07 7.14 -13.00
C TYR A 118 2.93 6.30 -12.43
N SER A 119 1.86 6.17 -13.20
CA SER A 119 0.78 5.22 -12.97
C SER A 119 0.28 4.62 -14.30
N PHE A 120 -0.78 3.81 -14.22
CA PHE A 120 -1.43 3.23 -15.39
C PHE A 120 -2.86 3.76 -15.48
N LEU A 121 -3.15 4.52 -16.53
CA LEU A 121 -4.42 5.21 -16.68
C LEU A 121 -5.05 4.86 -18.05
N ASN A 122 -6.38 4.72 -18.05
CA ASN A 122 -7.21 4.87 -19.23
C ASN A 122 -7.83 6.28 -19.27
N GLU A 123 -8.61 6.60 -20.30
CA GLU A 123 -9.23 7.93 -20.45
C GLU A 123 -10.16 8.29 -19.28
N GLN A 124 -10.97 7.33 -18.81
CA GLN A 124 -11.88 7.55 -17.70
C GLN A 124 -11.12 7.95 -16.42
N LEU A 125 -10.10 7.18 -16.08
CA LEU A 125 -9.33 7.41 -14.86
C LEU A 125 -8.49 8.67 -14.94
N ALA A 126 -7.90 8.96 -16.10
CA ALA A 126 -7.15 10.19 -16.33
C ALA A 126 -8.06 11.43 -16.18
N ARG A 127 -9.25 11.39 -16.76
CA ARG A 127 -10.26 12.46 -16.60
C ARG A 127 -10.65 12.63 -15.12
N HIS A 128 -10.84 11.52 -14.39
CA HIS A 128 -11.17 11.55 -12.98
C HIS A 128 -10.05 12.23 -12.15
N TYR A 129 -8.80 12.02 -12.53
CA TYR A 129 -7.63 12.62 -11.87
C TYR A 129 -7.28 14.03 -12.36
N GLY A 130 -7.97 14.53 -13.40
CA GLY A 130 -7.63 15.80 -14.03
C GLY A 130 -6.35 15.75 -14.87
N ILE A 131 -5.97 14.58 -15.39
CA ILE A 131 -4.79 14.36 -16.23
C ILE A 131 -5.21 14.34 -17.69
N GLU A 132 -4.64 15.24 -18.49
CA GLU A 132 -4.96 15.38 -19.91
C GLU A 132 -4.11 14.45 -20.80
N GLY A 133 -4.53 14.31 -22.06
CA GLY A 133 -3.75 13.61 -23.09
C GLY A 133 -3.92 12.08 -23.14
N VAL A 134 -4.63 11.46 -22.20
CA VAL A 134 -4.92 10.02 -22.21
C VAL A 134 -6.27 9.78 -22.89
N LYS A 135 -6.30 8.94 -23.95
CA LYS A 135 -7.51 8.65 -24.73
C LYS A 135 -7.76 7.14 -24.85
N GLY A 136 -9.04 6.77 -24.85
CA GLY A 136 -9.52 5.41 -25.04
C GLY A 136 -9.55 4.56 -23.77
N ALA A 137 -10.07 3.33 -23.90
CA ALA A 137 -10.32 2.42 -22.78
C ALA A 137 -9.05 1.69 -22.27
N GLU A 138 -8.01 1.62 -23.12
CA GLU A 138 -6.80 0.86 -22.82
C GLU A 138 -5.93 1.58 -21.78
N PHE A 139 -5.52 0.83 -20.75
CA PHE A 139 -4.58 1.32 -19.76
C PHE A 139 -3.16 1.41 -20.32
N ARG A 140 -2.52 2.54 -20.07
CA ARG A 140 -1.12 2.78 -20.45
C ARG A 140 -0.36 3.45 -19.33
N ARG A 141 0.96 3.25 -19.33
CA ARG A 141 1.85 3.95 -18.39
C ARG A 141 1.87 5.44 -18.71
N VAL A 142 1.59 6.26 -17.70
CA VAL A 142 1.50 7.72 -17.79
C VAL A 142 2.45 8.33 -16.76
N SER A 143 3.27 9.33 -17.19
CA SER A 143 4.10 10.10 -16.26
C SER A 143 3.25 11.00 -15.37
N LEU A 144 3.62 11.08 -14.10
CA LEU A 144 2.99 11.92 -13.09
C LEU A 144 3.84 13.15 -12.73
N GLN A 145 4.87 13.49 -13.52
CA GLN A 145 5.76 14.62 -13.23
C GLN A 145 5.02 15.96 -13.16
N GLY A 146 3.92 16.12 -13.92
CA GLY A 146 3.07 17.31 -13.87
C GLY A 146 2.08 17.35 -12.69
N VAL A 147 1.93 16.23 -11.98
CA VAL A 147 0.97 16.04 -10.86
C VAL A 147 1.63 15.25 -9.73
N PRO A 148 2.69 15.80 -9.11
CA PRO A 148 3.54 15.07 -8.18
C PRO A 148 2.81 14.60 -6.91
N GLU A 149 1.67 15.18 -6.58
CA GLU A 149 0.80 14.71 -5.50
C GLU A 149 0.31 13.28 -5.72
N ARG A 150 0.20 12.84 -7.00
CA ARG A 150 -0.26 11.51 -7.37
C ARG A 150 0.80 10.42 -7.33
N ALA A 151 2.08 10.76 -7.09
CA ALA A 151 3.16 9.78 -7.14
C ALA A 151 2.96 8.64 -6.12
N GLY A 152 3.24 7.40 -6.54
CA GLY A 152 3.16 6.20 -5.73
C GLY A 152 1.74 5.84 -5.24
N LEU A 153 1.68 4.90 -4.31
CA LEU A 153 0.41 4.37 -3.77
C LEU A 153 -0.46 5.43 -3.09
N LEU A 154 0.14 6.46 -2.48
CA LEU A 154 -0.62 7.50 -1.77
C LEU A 154 -1.52 8.33 -2.68
N GLY A 155 -1.22 8.39 -4.00
CA GLY A 155 -2.02 9.12 -4.97
C GLY A 155 -3.06 8.27 -5.72
N GLN A 156 -3.13 6.96 -5.47
CA GLN A 156 -4.03 6.05 -6.20
C GLN A 156 -5.45 6.05 -5.62
N GLY A 157 -6.45 6.10 -6.50
CA GLY A 157 -7.86 6.14 -6.12
C GLY A 157 -8.31 4.93 -5.32
N SER A 158 -7.75 3.76 -5.55
CA SER A 158 -8.00 2.54 -4.78
C SER A 158 -7.71 2.72 -3.29
N VAL A 159 -6.52 3.24 -2.96
CA VAL A 159 -6.07 3.51 -1.58
C VAL A 159 -6.90 4.61 -0.94
N LEU A 160 -7.14 5.69 -1.67
CA LEU A 160 -7.89 6.85 -1.18
C LEU A 160 -9.36 6.51 -0.91
N MET A 161 -9.99 5.69 -1.76
CA MET A 161 -11.37 5.28 -1.60
C MET A 161 -11.53 4.24 -0.46
N VAL A 162 -10.65 3.24 -0.38
CA VAL A 162 -10.76 2.19 0.66
C VAL A 162 -10.55 2.77 2.07
N THR A 163 -9.78 3.84 2.19
CA THR A 163 -9.51 4.54 3.44
C THR A 163 -10.48 5.69 3.75
N SER A 164 -11.57 5.81 2.98
CA SER A 164 -12.61 6.83 3.14
C SER A 164 -13.99 6.19 3.34
N ASN A 165 -15.00 7.01 3.60
CA ASN A 165 -16.41 6.61 3.75
C ASN A 165 -17.29 7.31 2.69
N PRO A 166 -17.17 6.93 1.40
CA PRO A 166 -17.87 7.62 0.32
C PRO A 166 -19.40 7.35 0.30
N GLY A 167 -19.85 6.27 0.96
CA GLY A 167 -21.25 5.86 1.01
C GLY A 167 -22.04 6.37 2.20
N ASP A 168 -21.49 7.27 3.02
CA ASP A 168 -22.21 7.83 4.15
C ASP A 168 -23.16 8.95 3.68
N ALA A 169 -24.43 8.57 3.43
CA ALA A 169 -25.45 9.47 2.94
C ALA A 169 -25.83 10.57 3.95
N ALA A 170 -25.68 10.30 5.25
CA ALA A 170 -26.04 11.28 6.29
C ALA A 170 -25.10 12.50 6.26
N TYR A 171 -23.84 12.28 5.88
CA TYR A 171 -22.81 13.31 5.88
C TYR A 171 -22.23 13.61 4.50
N GLY A 172 -22.85 13.06 3.45
CA GLY A 172 -22.48 13.37 2.07
C GLY A 172 -21.19 12.71 1.59
N GLY A 173 -20.83 11.58 2.17
CA GLY A 173 -19.54 10.95 1.96
C GLY A 173 -18.38 11.78 2.52
N TYR A 174 -17.48 11.19 3.25
CA TYR A 174 -16.37 11.93 3.86
C TYR A 174 -15.06 11.13 3.85
N THR A 175 -13.95 11.86 3.90
CA THR A 175 -12.62 11.34 4.14
C THR A 175 -12.46 10.97 5.61
N SER A 176 -11.62 10.01 5.89
CA SER A 176 -11.29 9.61 7.26
C SER A 176 -9.79 9.78 7.52
N PRO A 177 -9.35 10.91 8.08
CA PRO A 177 -7.94 11.08 8.46
C PRO A 177 -7.43 9.96 9.37
N ALA A 178 -8.29 9.45 10.25
CA ALA A 178 -7.96 8.31 11.09
C ALA A 178 -7.66 7.06 10.27
N SER A 179 -8.51 6.71 9.32
CA SER A 179 -8.33 5.51 8.47
C SER A 179 -7.14 5.68 7.53
N ARG A 180 -6.98 6.86 6.90
CA ARG A 180 -5.85 7.20 6.04
C ARG A 180 -4.53 7.14 6.78
N GLY A 181 -4.47 7.79 7.95
CA GLY A 181 -3.26 7.81 8.76
C GLY A 181 -2.89 6.45 9.35
N LYS A 182 -3.88 5.67 9.80
CA LYS A 182 -3.68 4.28 10.23
C LYS A 182 -3.14 3.42 9.09
N TRP A 183 -3.67 3.59 7.88
CA TRP A 183 -3.22 2.84 6.71
C TRP A 183 -1.74 3.13 6.42
N VAL A 184 -1.31 4.41 6.44
CA VAL A 184 0.09 4.81 6.26
C VAL A 184 0.96 4.26 7.39
N LEU A 185 0.56 4.48 8.65
CA LEU A 185 1.30 4.00 9.83
C LEU A 185 1.57 2.49 9.74
N TYR A 186 0.59 1.77 9.28
CA TYR A 186 0.60 0.33 9.23
C TYR A 186 1.33 -0.24 8.00
N ARG A 187 1.05 0.31 6.79
CA ARG A 187 1.62 -0.22 5.53
C ARG A 187 3.03 0.28 5.27
N TYR A 188 3.39 1.45 5.80
CA TYR A 188 4.74 1.98 5.64
C TYR A 188 5.61 1.71 6.87
N LEU A 189 5.13 2.08 8.06
CA LEU A 189 5.94 2.06 9.28
C LEU A 189 5.84 0.74 10.06
N GLY A 190 4.97 -0.18 9.65
CA GLY A 190 4.79 -1.48 10.31
C GLY A 190 4.25 -1.39 11.74
N VAL A 191 3.67 -0.24 12.11
CA VAL A 191 3.18 -0.03 13.48
C VAL A 191 1.71 -0.39 13.57
N PRO A 192 1.34 -1.45 14.30
CA PRO A 192 -0.05 -1.82 14.48
C PRO A 192 -0.78 -0.75 15.30
N THR A 193 -2.02 -0.47 14.90
CA THR A 193 -2.87 0.44 15.65
C THR A 193 -3.77 -0.35 16.59
N PRO A 194 -3.89 0.02 17.87
CA PRO A 194 -4.82 -0.63 18.76
C PRO A 194 -6.26 -0.48 18.25
N TYR A 195 -7.09 -1.46 18.51
CA TYR A 195 -8.52 -1.35 18.27
C TYR A 195 -9.10 -0.23 19.14
N PRO A 196 -10.06 0.55 18.62
CA PRO A 196 -10.77 1.53 19.43
C PRO A 196 -11.45 0.83 20.61
N PHE A 197 -11.56 1.52 21.74
CA PHE A 197 -12.31 1.02 22.88
C PHE A 197 -13.77 0.77 22.47
N PRO A 198 -14.44 -0.26 23.05
CA PRO A 198 -15.87 -0.41 22.91
C PRO A 198 -16.57 0.90 23.30
N GLY A 199 -17.41 1.44 22.42
CA GLY A 199 -18.09 2.71 22.64
C GLY A 199 -17.30 3.98 22.27
N ALA A 200 -16.08 3.85 21.72
CA ALA A 200 -15.41 5.00 21.13
C ALA A 200 -16.18 5.48 19.89
N GLY A 201 -16.84 6.63 20.01
CA GLY A 201 -17.47 7.33 18.89
C GLY A 201 -16.46 7.98 17.95
N PRO A 202 -16.90 8.56 16.82
CA PRO A 202 -16.04 9.34 15.96
C PRO A 202 -15.50 10.54 16.76
N MET A 203 -14.19 10.79 16.64
CA MET A 203 -13.52 11.88 17.40
C MET A 203 -13.84 13.25 16.85
N VAL A 204 -14.09 13.34 15.55
CA VAL A 204 -14.62 14.53 14.87
C VAL A 204 -15.90 14.09 14.20
N PRO A 205 -17.04 14.67 14.54
CA PRO A 205 -18.28 14.42 13.82
C PRO A 205 -18.10 14.72 12.33
N ALA A 206 -18.67 13.87 11.48
CA ALA A 206 -18.51 14.01 10.02
C ALA A 206 -19.21 15.28 9.45
N ASP A 207 -20.06 15.92 10.24
CA ASP A 207 -20.73 17.19 9.93
C ASP A 207 -19.90 18.42 10.31
N GLN A 208 -18.71 18.23 10.88
CA GLN A 208 -17.80 19.31 11.26
C GLN A 208 -16.55 19.35 10.39
N PRO A 209 -16.01 20.56 10.13
CA PRO A 209 -14.75 20.69 9.41
C PRO A 209 -13.60 20.11 10.19
N ILE A 210 -12.64 19.54 9.49
CA ILE A 210 -11.34 19.18 10.07
C ILE A 210 -10.50 20.46 10.11
N THR A 211 -10.65 21.21 11.19
CA THR A 211 -9.89 22.44 11.45
C THR A 211 -8.83 22.23 12.52
N PRO A 212 -7.88 23.15 12.70
CA PRO A 212 -6.93 23.10 13.82
C PRO A 212 -7.64 22.95 15.19
N GLN A 213 -8.82 23.57 15.36
CA GLN A 213 -9.61 23.49 16.59
C GLN A 213 -10.23 22.10 16.80
N THR A 214 -10.81 21.51 15.74
CA THR A 214 -11.37 20.14 15.79
C THR A 214 -10.31 19.07 15.83
N ARG A 215 -9.07 19.39 15.42
CA ARG A 215 -7.88 18.53 15.57
C ARG A 215 -7.34 18.50 16.99
N THR A 216 -7.66 19.49 17.81
CA THR A 216 -7.26 19.52 19.21
C THR A 216 -8.02 18.40 19.93
N LEU A 217 -7.34 17.29 20.07
CA LEU A 217 -7.86 16.15 20.83
C LEU A 217 -7.99 16.56 22.28
N PRO A 218 -9.15 16.34 22.94
CA PRO A 218 -9.24 16.55 24.38
C PRO A 218 -8.15 15.72 25.08
N ALA A 219 -7.66 16.19 26.21
CA ALA A 219 -6.64 15.53 27.03
C ALA A 219 -7.18 14.21 27.63
N THR A 220 -7.37 13.21 26.77
CA THR A 220 -7.91 11.89 27.07
C THR A 220 -6.85 10.83 26.78
N PRO A 221 -6.98 9.61 27.31
CA PRO A 221 -6.08 8.49 26.95
C PRO A 221 -5.93 8.27 25.43
N CYS A 222 -6.92 8.72 24.65
CA CYS A 222 -6.94 8.58 23.19
C CYS A 222 -5.85 9.40 22.47
N VAL A 223 -5.45 10.56 23.03
CA VAL A 223 -4.45 11.46 22.42
C VAL A 223 -3.13 10.74 22.20
N GLY A 224 -2.70 9.89 23.13
CA GLY A 224 -1.43 9.18 23.05
C GLY A 224 -1.28 8.34 21.78
N CYS A 225 -2.37 7.69 21.34
CA CYS A 225 -2.37 6.89 20.11
C CYS A 225 -2.66 7.75 18.87
N HIS A 226 -3.64 8.63 18.94
CA HIS A 226 -4.15 9.38 17.79
C HIS A 226 -3.13 10.35 17.20
N ARG A 227 -2.28 10.96 18.03
CA ARG A 227 -1.19 11.84 17.58
C ARG A 227 -0.21 11.16 16.61
N ASN A 228 -0.15 9.83 16.61
CA ASN A 228 0.78 9.07 15.77
C ASN A 228 0.28 8.87 14.35
N PHE A 229 -1.04 8.90 14.12
CA PHE A 229 -1.58 8.61 12.79
C PHE A 229 -2.48 9.72 12.21
N PHE A 230 -3.15 10.54 13.02
CA PHE A 230 -3.98 11.62 12.47
C PHE A 230 -3.20 12.59 11.58
N PRO A 231 -1.99 13.06 11.95
CA PRO A 231 -1.22 13.95 11.07
C PRO A 231 -0.89 13.34 9.71
N LEU A 232 -0.63 12.02 9.66
CA LEU A 232 -0.42 11.30 8.40
C LEU A 232 -1.67 11.31 7.52
N GLY A 233 -2.85 11.22 8.14
CA GLY A 233 -4.13 11.28 7.44
C GLY A 233 -4.49 12.69 6.99
N TYR A 234 -4.20 13.72 7.79
CA TYR A 234 -4.42 15.11 7.40
C TYR A 234 -3.66 15.50 6.13
N ALA A 235 -2.44 15.01 5.99
CA ALA A 235 -1.64 15.23 4.80
C ALA A 235 -2.28 14.70 3.50
N LEU A 236 -3.31 13.85 3.59
CA LEU A 236 -4.04 13.29 2.46
C LEU A 236 -5.41 13.95 2.23
N GLU A 237 -5.79 14.99 2.99
CA GLU A 237 -7.13 15.60 2.92
C GLU A 237 -7.37 16.42 1.64
N ASN A 238 -6.33 16.81 0.92
CA ASN A 238 -6.47 17.33 -0.43
C ASN A 238 -7.05 16.32 -1.45
N PHE A 239 -7.16 15.04 -1.08
CA PHE A 239 -7.90 14.07 -1.87
C PHE A 239 -9.29 13.86 -1.28
N ASP A 240 -10.33 13.96 -2.11
CA ASP A 240 -11.70 13.64 -1.73
C ASP A 240 -11.87 12.12 -1.46
N PRO A 241 -13.06 11.64 -1.05
CA PRO A 241 -13.30 10.21 -0.82
C PRO A 241 -13.08 9.30 -2.03
N LEU A 242 -13.17 9.83 -3.25
CA LEU A 242 -12.91 9.10 -4.50
C LEU A 242 -11.52 9.41 -5.10
N GLY A 243 -10.67 10.09 -4.34
CA GLY A 243 -9.31 10.41 -4.79
C GLY A 243 -9.20 11.57 -5.78
N ARG A 244 -10.22 12.40 -5.99
CA ARG A 244 -10.07 13.67 -6.73
C ARG A 244 -9.29 14.66 -5.90
N TRP A 245 -8.43 15.43 -6.55
CA TRP A 245 -7.72 16.53 -5.88
C TRP A 245 -8.67 17.70 -5.60
N ARG A 246 -8.57 18.26 -4.38
CA ARG A 246 -9.36 19.41 -3.96
C ARG A 246 -8.53 20.39 -3.13
N ALA A 247 -8.69 21.68 -3.37
CA ALA A 247 -8.10 22.75 -2.54
C ALA A 247 -9.07 23.19 -1.43
N ALA A 248 -10.38 22.91 -1.61
CA ALA A 248 -11.44 23.24 -0.67
C ALA A 248 -12.49 22.13 -0.61
N ASP A 249 -13.23 22.07 0.48
CA ASP A 249 -14.41 21.23 0.64
C ASP A 249 -15.64 22.08 1.05
N ARG A 250 -16.73 21.45 1.47
CA ARG A 250 -17.98 22.14 1.90
C ARG A 250 -17.79 23.07 3.11
N PHE A 251 -16.67 22.97 3.81
CA PHE A 251 -16.37 23.78 4.99
C PHE A 251 -15.34 24.89 4.71
N GLY A 252 -14.78 24.96 3.51
CA GLY A 252 -13.79 25.96 3.11
C GLY A 252 -12.47 25.35 2.64
N ALA A 253 -11.39 26.11 2.75
CA ALA A 253 -10.06 25.65 2.35
C ALA A 253 -9.63 24.42 3.15
N VAL A 254 -9.08 23.41 2.45
CA VAL A 254 -8.55 22.22 3.10
C VAL A 254 -7.24 22.56 3.81
N ASP A 255 -7.20 22.29 5.10
CA ASP A 255 -5.97 22.33 5.88
C ASP A 255 -5.38 20.91 5.97
N SER A 256 -4.33 20.66 5.21
CA SER A 256 -3.60 19.37 5.17
C SER A 256 -2.34 19.36 6.06
N SER A 257 -2.17 20.35 6.93
CA SER A 257 -1.02 20.46 7.80
C SER A 257 -1.04 19.47 8.97
N GLY A 258 0.13 19.11 9.46
CA GLY A 258 0.30 18.27 10.65
C GLY A 258 1.77 18.08 10.99
N ALA A 259 2.04 17.61 12.20
CA ALA A 259 3.40 17.29 12.63
C ALA A 259 3.58 15.77 12.71
N PHE A 260 4.64 15.27 12.12
CA PHE A 260 5.06 13.87 12.33
C PHE A 260 5.50 13.68 13.80
N VAL A 261 5.66 12.43 14.22
CA VAL A 261 5.96 12.10 15.63
C VAL A 261 7.27 12.70 16.18
N ASP A 262 8.21 13.05 15.31
CA ASP A 262 9.47 13.70 15.65
C ASP A 262 9.42 15.24 15.58
N GLY A 263 8.23 15.80 15.34
CA GLY A 263 8.01 17.23 15.21
C GLY A 263 8.18 17.79 13.80
N THR A 264 8.57 16.97 12.81
CA THR A 264 8.68 17.43 11.41
C THR A 264 7.31 17.85 10.88
N MET A 265 7.20 19.12 10.48
CA MET A 265 5.96 19.66 9.91
C MET A 265 5.75 19.12 8.50
N MET A 266 4.49 18.80 8.20
CA MET A 266 4.03 18.35 6.88
C MET A 266 2.85 19.23 6.45
N ASN A 267 2.79 19.55 5.15
CA ASN A 267 1.67 20.23 4.54
C ASN A 267 1.32 19.52 3.22
N GLY A 268 0.42 18.56 3.30
CA GLY A 268 -0.01 17.75 2.16
C GLY A 268 0.82 16.51 1.90
N VAL A 269 0.40 15.76 0.87
CA VAL A 269 0.92 14.43 0.54
C VAL A 269 2.38 14.43 0.11
N GLN A 270 2.86 15.52 -0.48
CA GLN A 270 4.26 15.62 -0.93
C GLN A 270 5.21 15.64 0.28
N ASP A 271 4.92 16.45 1.30
CA ASP A 271 5.71 16.48 2.53
C ASP A 271 5.61 15.15 3.28
N LEU A 272 4.40 14.56 3.38
CA LEU A 272 4.23 13.22 3.93
C LEU A 272 5.16 12.22 3.24
N ARG A 273 5.19 12.23 1.91
CA ARG A 273 6.06 11.32 1.13
C ARG A 273 7.54 11.56 1.45
N LEU A 274 7.99 12.80 1.54
CA LEU A 274 9.37 13.12 1.91
C LEU A 274 9.72 12.59 3.30
N VAL A 275 8.84 12.81 4.28
CA VAL A 275 9.02 12.30 5.65
C VAL A 275 9.11 10.77 5.69
N LEU A 276 8.29 10.09 4.92
CA LEU A 276 8.33 8.63 4.81
C LEU A 276 9.62 8.17 4.13
N LEU A 277 9.96 8.73 2.97
CA LEU A 277 11.14 8.34 2.19
C LEU A 277 12.48 8.64 2.90
N ALA A 278 12.50 9.54 3.87
CA ALA A 278 13.63 9.71 4.78
C ALA A 278 13.87 8.49 5.70
N ARG A 279 12.93 7.52 5.73
CA ARG A 279 12.97 6.32 6.58
C ARG A 279 12.74 5.04 5.77
N PRO A 280 13.54 4.77 4.71
CA PRO A 280 13.27 3.65 3.78
C PRO A 280 13.33 2.29 4.47
N ASP A 281 14.16 2.14 5.49
CA ASP A 281 14.34 0.87 6.21
C ASP A 281 13.10 0.49 7.04
N ALA A 282 12.29 1.48 7.44
CA ALA A 282 11.01 1.18 8.08
C ALA A 282 10.09 0.42 7.11
N PHE A 283 9.94 0.94 5.89
CA PHE A 283 9.13 0.27 4.87
C PHE A 283 9.72 -1.07 4.42
N ARG A 284 11.02 -1.13 4.15
CA ARG A 284 11.68 -2.38 3.77
C ARG A 284 11.49 -3.47 4.84
N THR A 285 11.59 -3.10 6.12
CA THR A 285 11.31 -4.02 7.23
C THR A 285 9.85 -4.48 7.22
N THR A 286 8.91 -3.56 7.06
CA THR A 286 7.47 -3.84 7.04
C THR A 286 7.10 -4.81 5.91
N ILE A 287 7.57 -4.56 4.69
CA ILE A 287 7.24 -5.42 3.55
C ILE A 287 7.92 -6.79 3.67
N THR A 288 9.14 -6.84 4.19
CA THR A 288 9.86 -8.10 4.43
C THR A 288 9.14 -8.95 5.47
N GLU A 289 8.71 -8.36 6.58
CA GLU A 289 7.94 -9.06 7.60
C GLU A 289 6.61 -9.58 7.05
N ALA A 290 5.90 -8.74 6.27
CA ALA A 290 4.63 -9.15 5.64
C ALA A 290 4.83 -10.34 4.68
N LEU A 291 5.90 -10.34 3.89
CA LEU A 291 6.24 -11.45 3.00
C LEU A 291 6.62 -12.72 3.76
N LEU A 292 7.38 -12.61 4.85
CA LEU A 292 7.71 -13.75 5.72
C LEU A 292 6.45 -14.39 6.29
N VAL A 293 5.55 -13.60 6.87
CA VAL A 293 4.28 -14.08 7.41
C VAL A 293 3.44 -14.74 6.32
N TYR A 294 3.33 -14.09 5.16
CA TYR A 294 2.59 -14.63 4.03
C TYR A 294 3.16 -15.96 3.52
N THR A 295 4.48 -16.05 3.39
CA THR A 295 5.16 -17.27 2.93
C THR A 295 4.95 -18.43 3.91
N ALA A 296 4.94 -18.14 5.22
CA ALA A 296 4.78 -19.15 6.26
C ALA A 296 3.32 -19.61 6.46
N SER A 297 2.35 -18.71 6.36
CA SER A 297 0.97 -18.99 6.77
C SER A 297 -0.11 -18.63 5.74
N GLY A 298 0.25 -17.96 4.64
CA GLY A 298 -0.70 -17.36 3.70
C GLY A 298 -1.43 -16.13 4.24
N ALA A 299 -1.12 -15.67 5.45
CA ALA A 299 -1.78 -14.52 6.07
C ALA A 299 -1.17 -13.21 5.56
N THR A 300 -2.03 -12.24 5.26
CA THR A 300 -1.66 -10.89 4.81
C THR A 300 -1.95 -9.79 5.85
N LYS A 301 -2.55 -10.16 6.97
CA LYS A 301 -2.83 -9.23 8.06
C LYS A 301 -1.56 -8.96 8.87
N VAL A 302 -1.21 -7.71 9.02
CA VAL A 302 0.01 -7.25 9.70
C VAL A 302 0.06 -7.65 11.20
N ASN A 303 -1.07 -7.79 11.87
CA ASN A 303 -1.10 -8.29 13.25
C ASN A 303 -0.73 -9.78 13.39
N SER A 304 -0.33 -10.43 12.30
CA SER A 304 0.14 -11.82 12.29
C SER A 304 1.66 -11.92 12.54
N GLY A 305 2.39 -10.79 12.47
CA GLY A 305 3.81 -10.74 12.76
C GLY A 305 4.11 -10.85 14.25
N THR A 306 5.22 -11.45 14.58
CA THR A 306 5.73 -11.62 15.95
C THR A 306 7.07 -10.90 16.10
N ALA A 307 7.56 -10.77 17.33
CA ALA A 307 8.93 -10.27 17.56
C ALA A 307 9.98 -11.09 16.79
N ALA A 308 9.73 -12.39 16.61
CA ALA A 308 10.61 -13.29 15.86
C ALA A 308 10.58 -12.94 14.35
N THR A 309 9.41 -12.71 13.75
CA THR A 309 9.30 -12.32 12.32
C THR A 309 9.93 -10.97 12.05
N LEU A 310 9.77 -10.00 12.96
CA LEU A 310 10.41 -8.69 12.86
C LEU A 310 11.95 -8.81 12.96
N PHE A 311 12.45 -9.62 13.89
CA PHE A 311 13.88 -9.87 14.00
C PHE A 311 14.44 -10.51 12.73
N GLU A 312 13.73 -11.50 12.18
CA GLU A 312 14.11 -12.18 10.95
C GLU A 312 14.08 -11.25 9.74
N ALA A 313 13.06 -10.39 9.62
CA ALA A 313 12.99 -9.38 8.55
C ALA A 313 14.22 -8.46 8.57
N ARG A 314 14.63 -8.00 9.75
CA ARG A 314 15.84 -7.17 9.91
C ARG A 314 17.13 -7.95 9.60
N ARG A 315 17.18 -9.26 9.90
CA ARG A 315 18.31 -10.13 9.56
C ARG A 315 18.44 -10.26 8.04
N ILE A 316 17.34 -10.53 7.35
CA ILE A 316 17.29 -10.61 5.89
C ILE A 316 17.81 -9.32 5.25
N LEU A 317 17.32 -8.17 5.69
CA LEU A 317 17.74 -6.88 5.11
C LEU A 317 19.22 -6.55 5.31
N ARG A 318 19.85 -7.04 6.38
CA ARG A 318 21.31 -6.92 6.55
C ARG A 318 22.09 -7.79 5.56
N ASP A 319 21.53 -8.95 5.21
CA ASP A 319 22.17 -9.92 4.31
C ASP A 319 21.90 -9.57 2.82
N VAL A 320 20.96 -8.67 2.53
CA VAL A 320 20.56 -8.22 1.18
C VAL A 320 20.93 -6.75 1.00
N PRO A 321 22.14 -6.40 0.53
CA PRO A 321 22.58 -5.01 0.39
C PRO A 321 21.90 -4.26 -0.77
N ASP A 322 21.55 -4.96 -1.86
CA ASP A 322 20.78 -4.42 -2.99
C ASP A 322 19.34 -4.94 -2.90
N VAL A 323 18.48 -4.18 -2.22
CA VAL A 323 17.09 -4.58 -1.97
C VAL A 323 16.26 -4.39 -3.23
N ARG A 324 15.92 -5.52 -3.87
CA ARG A 324 14.99 -5.64 -5.00
C ARG A 324 13.97 -6.71 -4.70
N TRP A 325 12.89 -6.76 -5.48
CA TRP A 325 11.89 -7.81 -5.31
C TRP A 325 12.51 -9.20 -5.42
N SER A 326 13.41 -9.42 -6.41
CA SER A 326 14.03 -10.72 -6.63
C SER A 326 14.97 -11.12 -5.50
N THR A 327 15.83 -10.22 -5.03
CA THR A 327 16.78 -10.51 -3.96
C THR A 327 16.09 -10.76 -2.63
N LEU A 328 15.07 -9.97 -2.33
CA LEU A 328 14.26 -10.10 -1.12
C LEU A 328 13.48 -11.42 -1.08
N ILE A 329 12.76 -11.74 -2.15
CA ILE A 329 11.97 -12.97 -2.26
C ILE A 329 12.89 -14.20 -2.24
N ALA A 330 14.02 -14.15 -2.95
CA ALA A 330 14.99 -15.25 -2.96
C ALA A 330 15.52 -15.57 -1.57
N GLU A 331 15.82 -14.53 -0.78
CA GLU A 331 16.31 -14.73 0.59
C GLU A 331 15.22 -15.27 1.53
N ILE A 332 13.96 -14.81 1.37
CA ILE A 332 12.82 -15.29 2.16
C ILE A 332 12.53 -16.78 1.89
N VAL A 333 12.49 -17.21 0.63
CA VAL A 333 12.11 -18.60 0.31
C VAL A 333 13.20 -19.63 0.65
N ARG A 334 14.45 -19.20 0.79
CA ARG A 334 15.59 -20.04 1.16
C ARG A 334 15.59 -20.38 2.66
N ARG A 335 14.99 -19.57 3.47
CA ARG A 335 14.87 -19.73 4.94
C ARG A 335 13.59 -20.46 5.33
#